data_953453305008d2d6e67fa95ce72f8365
#
_entry.id   953453305008d2d6e67fa95ce72f8365
#
_cell.length_a   1.000
_cell.length_b   1.000
_cell.length_c   1.000
_cell.angle_alpha   90.00
_cell.angle_beta   90.00
_cell.angle_gamma   90.00
#
_symmetry.space_group_name_H-M   'P 1'
#
loop_
_entity.id
_entity.type
_entity.pdbx_description
1 polymer ?
#
loop_
_entity_poly.entity_id
_entity_poly.type
_entity_poly.pdbx_seq_one_letter_code
_entity_poly.pdbx_strand_id
1 'polypeptide(L)'
;MRAALTDRPVEGCFGGAVENLLSINTVPCDHTIYNSTGLLKGHLMFRAGGDYDTPWTRDAAINTWNAGRFLAPDVARDTLLAVCTPDEKGLAIIQPDNQKWDRVVWIIGAWQYWLATGDGEFLELARGITERSLTQLRAERFDEGFGLYRGGSFFNDGIAGYPKDLYEP
;
A
#
# COMPACT_ATOMS: atom_id res chain seq x y z
N MET A 1 -12.39 20.72 8.90
CA MET A 1 -11.41 21.27 9.87
C MET A 1 -10.48 22.23 9.12
N ARG A 2 -10.59 23.56 9.28
CA ARG A 2 -9.61 24.49 8.72
C ARG A 2 -8.47 24.60 9.73
N ALA A 3 -7.29 24.08 9.40
CA ALA A 3 -6.08 24.46 10.12
C ALA A 3 -5.85 25.95 9.85
N ALA A 4 -5.84 26.77 10.89
CA ALA A 4 -5.44 28.16 10.77
C ALA A 4 -3.94 28.22 10.59
N LEU A 5 -3.47 28.06 9.35
CA LEU A 5 -2.08 28.28 8.98
C LEU A 5 -1.92 29.78 8.73
N THR A 6 -1.03 30.40 9.47
CA THR A 6 -0.74 31.85 9.34
C THR A 6 0.14 32.17 8.14
N ASP A 7 0.64 31.18 7.44
CA ASP A 7 1.52 31.32 6.28
C ASP A 7 0.78 30.90 5.00
N ARG A 8 0.38 31.85 4.17
CA ARG A 8 -0.35 31.63 2.92
C ARG A 8 0.32 30.65 1.93
N PRO A 9 1.64 30.64 1.74
CA PRO A 9 2.30 29.63 0.92
C PRO A 9 2.08 28.18 1.44
N VAL A 10 2.12 27.99 2.75
CA VAL A 10 1.89 26.67 3.35
C VAL A 10 0.43 26.22 3.22
N GLU A 11 -0.53 27.13 3.37
CA GLU A 11 -1.94 26.85 3.10
C GLU A 11 -2.18 26.41 1.65
N GLY A 12 -1.55 27.09 0.70
CA GLY A 12 -1.63 26.76 -0.73
C GLY A 12 -1.06 25.37 -1.03
N CYS A 13 0.10 25.05 -0.47
CA CYS A 13 0.73 23.73 -0.62
C CYS A 13 -0.11 22.63 0.01
N PHE A 14 -0.68 22.85 1.19
CA PHE A 14 -1.55 21.89 1.85
C PHE A 14 -2.84 21.67 1.05
N GLY A 15 -3.48 22.73 0.58
CA GLY A 15 -4.68 22.62 -0.26
C GLY A 15 -4.40 21.85 -1.56
N GLY A 16 -3.30 22.16 -2.23
CA GLY A 16 -2.87 21.43 -3.43
C GLY A 16 -2.55 19.95 -3.17
N ALA A 17 -1.93 19.63 -2.04
CA ALA A 17 -1.66 18.24 -1.67
C ALA A 17 -2.96 17.45 -1.40
N VAL A 18 -3.92 18.04 -0.71
CA VAL A 18 -5.23 17.44 -0.45
C VAL A 18 -6.01 17.24 -1.76
N GLU A 19 -6.05 18.24 -2.63
CA GLU A 19 -6.68 18.13 -3.95
C GLU A 19 -6.01 17.05 -4.81
N ASN A 20 -4.69 16.99 -4.81
CA ASN A 20 -3.93 15.96 -5.51
C ASN A 20 -4.32 14.56 -5.05
N LEU A 21 -4.39 14.32 -3.74
CA LEU A 21 -4.76 13.01 -3.21
C LEU A 21 -6.23 12.68 -3.50
N LEU A 22 -7.17 13.57 -3.12
CA LEU A 22 -8.59 13.26 -3.08
C LEU A 22 -9.30 13.40 -4.43
N SER A 23 -8.76 14.22 -5.35
CA SER A 23 -9.40 14.49 -6.64
C SER A 23 -8.62 13.89 -7.81
N ILE A 24 -7.30 14.09 -7.84
CA ILE A 24 -6.49 13.66 -9.00
C ILE A 24 -6.09 12.19 -8.87
N ASN A 25 -5.70 11.74 -7.66
CA ASN A 25 -5.19 10.39 -7.44
C ASN A 25 -6.20 9.43 -6.80
N THR A 26 -7.46 9.81 -6.70
CA THR A 26 -8.56 8.91 -6.32
C THR A 26 -9.30 8.47 -7.58
N VAL A 27 -9.22 7.19 -7.89
CA VAL A 27 -9.72 6.60 -9.15
C VAL A 27 -10.53 5.34 -8.87
N PRO A 28 -11.41 4.89 -9.82
CA PRO A 28 -12.11 3.62 -9.68
C PRO A 28 -11.18 2.41 -9.61
N CYS A 29 -11.54 1.40 -8.80
CA CYS A 29 -10.86 0.11 -8.70
C CYS A 29 -11.20 -0.83 -9.87
N ASP A 30 -11.12 -0.36 -11.10
CA ASP A 30 -11.55 -1.14 -12.26
C ASP A 30 -10.40 -1.93 -12.92
N HIS A 31 -9.20 -1.82 -12.37
CA HIS A 31 -8.03 -2.40 -12.99
C HIS A 31 -7.96 -3.92 -12.78
N THR A 32 -7.66 -4.67 -13.83
CA THR A 32 -7.64 -6.15 -13.81
C THR A 32 -6.46 -6.75 -13.05
N ILE A 33 -5.35 -6.02 -12.88
CA ILE A 33 -4.16 -6.48 -12.16
C ILE A 33 -4.32 -6.24 -10.65
N TYR A 34 -4.85 -5.07 -10.28
CA TYR A 34 -5.18 -4.72 -8.91
C TYR A 34 -6.66 -5.04 -8.67
N ASN A 35 -7.03 -5.30 -7.44
CA ASN A 35 -8.35 -5.85 -7.10
C ASN A 35 -8.60 -7.24 -7.74
N SER A 36 -7.56 -8.04 -7.90
CA SER A 36 -7.68 -9.40 -8.46
C SER A 36 -8.52 -10.35 -7.58
N THR A 37 -8.74 -10.00 -6.33
CA THR A 37 -9.71 -10.67 -5.45
C THR A 37 -11.16 -10.42 -5.85
N GLY A 38 -11.44 -9.38 -6.66
CA GLY A 38 -12.78 -8.97 -7.07
C GLY A 38 -13.65 -8.33 -5.97
N LEU A 39 -13.07 -8.08 -4.79
CA LEU A 39 -13.80 -7.57 -3.62
C LEU A 39 -14.21 -6.10 -3.74
N LEU A 40 -13.57 -5.32 -4.63
CA LEU A 40 -13.66 -3.87 -4.68
C LEU A 40 -14.31 -3.31 -5.94
N LYS A 41 -15.12 -4.11 -6.63
CA LYS A 41 -15.78 -3.66 -7.85
C LYS A 41 -16.68 -2.45 -7.57
N GLY A 42 -16.44 -1.35 -8.27
CA GLY A 42 -17.19 -0.10 -8.12
C GLY A 42 -16.73 0.77 -6.95
N HIS A 43 -15.66 0.41 -6.25
CA HIS A 43 -15.03 1.20 -5.21
C HIS A 43 -13.98 2.16 -5.77
N LEU A 44 -13.46 3.05 -4.93
CA LEU A 44 -12.38 3.97 -5.26
C LEU A 44 -11.07 3.53 -4.58
N MET A 45 -9.94 3.90 -5.20
CA MET A 45 -8.61 3.69 -4.62
C MET A 45 -7.70 4.88 -4.91
N PHE A 46 -6.65 5.03 -4.11
CA PHE A 46 -5.55 5.94 -4.40
C PHE A 46 -4.58 5.27 -5.37
N ARG A 47 -4.32 5.87 -6.51
CA ARG A 47 -3.23 5.45 -7.40
C ARG A 47 -1.88 5.97 -6.92
N ALA A 48 -0.78 5.43 -7.43
CA ALA A 48 0.58 5.78 -7.02
C ALA A 48 1.01 7.21 -7.42
N GLY A 49 0.33 7.78 -8.40
CA GLY A 49 0.59 9.15 -8.87
C GLY A 49 -0.09 9.41 -10.21
N GLY A 50 -0.02 10.66 -10.72
CA GLY A 50 -0.75 11.08 -11.91
C GLY A 50 -0.43 10.30 -13.18
N ASP A 51 0.75 9.70 -13.27
CA ASP A 51 1.18 8.92 -14.44
C ASP A 51 0.90 7.41 -14.30
N TYR A 52 0.31 6.98 -13.17
CA TYR A 52 -0.03 5.58 -12.91
C TYR A 52 -1.53 5.40 -12.79
N ASP A 53 -2.05 4.33 -13.37
CA ASP A 53 -3.46 3.94 -13.20
C ASP A 53 -3.66 3.01 -11.99
N THR A 54 -2.59 2.71 -11.26
CA THR A 54 -2.54 1.64 -10.27
C THR A 54 -1.95 2.10 -8.94
N PRO A 55 -2.29 1.45 -7.82
CA PRO A 55 -1.91 1.89 -6.49
C PRO A 55 -0.51 1.44 -6.06
N TRP A 56 0.20 0.58 -6.68
CA TRP A 56 1.42 -0.06 -6.17
C TRP A 56 1.39 -0.37 -4.66
N THR A 57 1.93 -1.48 -4.22
CA THR A 57 1.77 -1.94 -2.83
C THR A 57 2.35 -0.98 -1.79
N ARG A 58 3.53 -0.46 -2.05
CA ARG A 58 4.19 0.51 -1.16
C ARG A 58 3.47 1.85 -1.12
N ASP A 59 3.06 2.36 -2.27
CA ASP A 59 2.34 3.63 -2.39
C ASP A 59 0.97 3.54 -1.72
N ALA A 60 0.26 2.42 -1.87
CA ALA A 60 -0.98 2.16 -1.16
C ALA A 60 -0.82 2.29 0.36
N ALA A 61 0.24 1.67 0.89
CA ALA A 61 0.54 1.74 2.32
C ALA A 61 0.92 3.15 2.78
N ILE A 62 1.78 3.84 2.04
CA ILE A 62 2.27 5.18 2.40
C ILE A 62 1.15 6.22 2.27
N ASN A 63 0.35 6.19 1.21
CA ASN A 63 -0.79 7.09 1.05
C ASN A 63 -1.83 6.90 2.16
N THR A 64 -2.10 5.65 2.54
CA THR A 64 -2.95 5.33 3.69
C THR A 64 -2.37 5.87 4.98
N TRP A 65 -1.11 5.56 5.28
CA TRP A 65 -0.45 5.98 6.51
C TRP A 65 -0.37 7.49 6.67
N ASN A 66 0.07 8.20 5.65
CA ASN A 66 0.34 9.62 5.75
C ASN A 66 -0.95 10.48 5.82
N ALA A 67 -1.94 10.22 4.98
CA ALA A 67 -3.09 11.10 4.83
C ALA A 67 -4.42 10.37 4.65
N GLY A 68 -4.46 9.30 3.86
CA GLY A 68 -5.70 8.64 3.44
C GLY A 68 -6.58 8.21 4.60
N ARG A 69 -5.99 7.62 5.64
CA ARG A 69 -6.70 7.17 6.85
C ARG A 69 -7.47 8.26 7.60
N PHE A 70 -7.10 9.52 7.40
CA PHE A 70 -7.76 10.68 8.04
C PHE A 70 -8.70 11.41 7.09
N LEU A 71 -8.32 11.51 5.81
CA LEU A 71 -9.02 12.34 4.83
C LEU A 71 -10.09 11.55 4.07
N ALA A 72 -9.86 10.28 3.80
CA ALA A 72 -10.78 9.39 3.09
C ALA A 72 -10.54 7.93 3.53
N PRO A 73 -10.95 7.56 4.76
CA PRO A 73 -10.66 6.24 5.34
C PRO A 73 -11.19 5.08 4.50
N ASP A 74 -12.37 5.21 3.90
CA ASP A 74 -12.94 4.15 3.06
C ASP A 74 -12.08 3.90 1.83
N VAL A 75 -11.62 4.96 1.15
CA VAL A 75 -10.71 4.87 0.00
C VAL A 75 -9.36 4.30 0.42
N ALA A 76 -8.85 4.68 1.59
CA ALA A 76 -7.60 4.16 2.13
C ALA A 76 -7.66 2.65 2.40
N ARG A 77 -8.77 2.18 3.01
CA ARG A 77 -9.04 0.76 3.22
C ARG A 77 -9.08 -0.01 1.90
N ASP A 78 -9.84 0.49 0.96
CA ASP A 78 -10.00 -0.13 -0.34
C ASP A 78 -8.70 -0.14 -1.14
N THR A 79 -7.88 0.91 -1.01
CA THR A 79 -6.53 0.96 -1.60
C THR A 79 -5.61 -0.13 -1.05
N LEU A 80 -5.63 -0.36 0.27
CA LEU A 80 -4.89 -1.47 0.87
C LEU A 80 -5.36 -2.83 0.36
N LEU A 81 -6.66 -3.01 0.18
CA LEU A 81 -7.22 -4.26 -0.32
C LEU A 81 -7.03 -4.43 -1.83
N ALA A 82 -6.97 -3.35 -2.60
CA ALA A 82 -6.73 -3.38 -4.04
C ALA A 82 -5.37 -4.01 -4.40
N VAL A 83 -4.37 -3.87 -3.54
CA VAL A 83 -3.04 -4.49 -3.71
C VAL A 83 -2.93 -5.88 -3.10
N CYS A 84 -4.05 -6.52 -2.82
CA CYS A 84 -4.09 -7.93 -2.41
C CYS A 84 -4.47 -8.82 -3.59
N THR A 85 -3.93 -10.04 -3.61
CA THR A 85 -4.19 -11.05 -4.62
C THR A 85 -4.55 -12.38 -3.96
N PRO A 86 -5.33 -13.28 -4.58
CA PRO A 86 -5.57 -14.59 -4.03
C PRO A 86 -4.31 -15.46 -4.08
N ASP A 87 -4.07 -16.22 -3.03
CA ASP A 87 -3.09 -17.31 -3.01
C ASP A 87 -3.61 -18.56 -3.76
N GLU A 88 -2.87 -19.65 -3.72
CA GLU A 88 -3.25 -20.93 -4.35
C GLU A 88 -4.58 -21.52 -3.80
N LYS A 89 -5.00 -21.10 -2.60
CA LYS A 89 -6.25 -21.50 -1.98
C LYS A 89 -7.38 -20.49 -2.18
N GLY A 90 -7.15 -19.44 -2.94
CA GLY A 90 -8.09 -18.34 -3.14
C GLY A 90 -8.19 -17.36 -1.97
N LEU A 91 -7.27 -17.42 -1.01
CA LEU A 91 -7.26 -16.52 0.15
C LEU A 91 -6.38 -15.30 -0.15
N ALA A 92 -6.83 -14.13 0.27
CA ALA A 92 -6.10 -12.89 0.04
C ALA A 92 -4.73 -12.88 0.73
N ILE A 93 -3.70 -12.52 -0.04
CA ILE A 93 -2.36 -12.19 0.42
C ILE A 93 -1.96 -10.83 -0.14
N ILE A 94 -0.96 -10.19 0.44
CA ILE A 94 -0.38 -8.97 -0.12
C ILE A 94 0.31 -9.35 -1.43
N GLN A 95 0.02 -8.61 -2.50
CA GLN A 95 0.56 -8.87 -3.83
C GLN A 95 2.09 -8.97 -3.78
N PRO A 96 2.67 -10.05 -4.35
CA PRO A 96 4.11 -10.20 -4.44
C PRO A 96 4.66 -9.34 -5.58
N ASP A 97 4.93 -8.07 -5.29
CA ASP A 97 5.63 -7.17 -6.20
C ASP A 97 7.11 -7.57 -6.33
N ASN A 98 7.80 -7.01 -7.31
CA ASN A 98 9.23 -7.22 -7.49
C ASN A 98 10.08 -6.72 -6.31
N GLN A 99 9.54 -5.85 -5.46
CA GLN A 99 10.17 -5.41 -4.22
C GLN A 99 9.64 -6.20 -3.02
N LYS A 100 10.44 -7.12 -2.51
CA LYS A 100 9.99 -8.14 -1.55
C LYS A 100 9.48 -7.57 -0.22
N TRP A 101 9.95 -6.44 0.22
CA TRP A 101 9.55 -5.85 1.47
C TRP A 101 8.39 -4.84 1.38
N ASP A 102 7.84 -4.62 0.20
CA ASP A 102 6.59 -3.89 0.04
C ASP A 102 5.46 -4.54 0.86
N ARG A 103 5.51 -5.88 1.03
CA ARG A 103 4.62 -6.61 1.93
C ARG A 103 4.74 -6.13 3.39
N VAL A 104 5.96 -5.83 3.86
CA VAL A 104 6.17 -5.33 5.23
C VAL A 104 5.66 -3.90 5.38
N VAL A 105 5.87 -3.05 4.38
CA VAL A 105 5.34 -1.69 4.36
C VAL A 105 3.82 -1.67 4.36
N TRP A 106 3.18 -2.61 3.63
CA TRP A 106 1.73 -2.77 3.64
C TRP A 106 1.18 -3.00 5.05
N ILE A 107 1.86 -3.85 5.84
CA ILE A 107 1.46 -4.17 7.22
C ILE A 107 1.46 -2.91 8.08
N ILE A 108 2.47 -2.03 7.89
CA ILE A 108 2.53 -0.75 8.58
C ILE A 108 1.34 0.13 8.19
N GLY A 109 1.04 0.22 6.89
CA GLY A 109 -0.13 0.97 6.40
C GLY A 109 -1.45 0.47 6.99
N ALA A 110 -1.65 -0.85 7.01
CA ALA A 110 -2.84 -1.48 7.56
C ALA A 110 -2.97 -1.23 9.08
N TRP A 111 -1.88 -1.35 9.82
CA TRP A 111 -1.83 -1.05 11.25
C TRP A 111 -2.18 0.42 11.53
N GLN A 112 -1.61 1.34 10.76
CA GLN A 112 -1.86 2.77 10.90
C GLN A 112 -3.31 3.15 10.54
N TYR A 113 -3.91 2.46 9.56
CA TYR A 113 -5.33 2.61 9.25
C TYR A 113 -6.19 2.23 10.45
N TRP A 114 -5.96 1.03 11.02
CA TRP A 114 -6.72 0.58 12.19
C TRP A 114 -6.56 1.52 13.38
N LEU A 115 -5.37 2.00 13.68
CA LEU A 115 -5.14 2.96 14.77
C LEU A 115 -5.95 4.27 14.61
N ALA A 116 -6.21 4.68 13.37
CA ALA A 116 -6.96 5.91 13.10
C ALA A 116 -8.47 5.70 13.12
N THR A 117 -8.94 4.51 12.70
CA THR A 117 -10.36 4.25 12.46
C THR A 117 -11.02 3.39 13.54
N GLY A 118 -10.25 2.53 14.21
CA GLY A 118 -10.79 1.51 15.11
C GLY A 118 -11.53 0.37 14.40
N ASP A 119 -11.40 0.24 13.06
CA ASP A 119 -12.08 -0.80 12.25
C ASP A 119 -11.59 -2.21 12.63
N GLY A 120 -12.30 -2.86 13.56
CA GLY A 120 -11.98 -4.19 14.04
C GLY A 120 -12.17 -5.29 13.00
N GLU A 121 -13.12 -5.14 12.07
CA GLU A 121 -13.33 -6.11 10.99
C GLU A 121 -12.17 -6.07 10.01
N PHE A 122 -11.71 -4.88 9.64
CA PHE A 122 -10.52 -4.73 8.82
C PHE A 122 -9.27 -5.26 9.53
N LEU A 123 -9.11 -5.02 10.84
CA LEU A 123 -7.97 -5.54 11.60
C LEU A 123 -7.87 -7.07 11.51
N GLU A 124 -8.97 -7.78 11.72
CA GLU A 124 -8.99 -9.26 11.63
C GLU A 124 -8.68 -9.73 10.20
N LEU A 125 -9.23 -9.07 9.19
CA LEU A 125 -8.93 -9.35 7.79
C LEU A 125 -7.44 -9.13 7.49
N ALA A 126 -6.91 -7.96 7.88
CA ALA A 126 -5.52 -7.59 7.66
C ALA A 126 -4.55 -8.51 8.40
N ARG A 127 -4.91 -8.98 9.61
CA ARG A 127 -4.13 -9.99 10.35
C ARG A 127 -4.00 -11.28 9.54
N GLY A 128 -5.11 -11.82 9.04
CA GLY A 128 -5.09 -13.03 8.24
C GLY A 128 -4.28 -12.88 6.94
N ILE A 129 -4.42 -11.74 6.25
CA ILE A 129 -3.62 -11.40 5.06
C ILE A 129 -2.13 -11.36 5.41
N THR A 130 -1.78 -10.68 6.50
CA THR A 130 -0.40 -10.54 6.99
C THR A 130 0.23 -11.90 7.30
N GLU A 131 -0.44 -12.74 8.09
CA GLU A 131 0.07 -14.06 8.50
C GLU A 131 0.40 -14.94 7.29
N ARG A 132 -0.51 -14.99 6.29
CA ARG A 132 -0.28 -15.75 5.06
C ARG A 132 0.87 -15.17 4.24
N SER A 133 0.89 -13.85 4.06
CA SER A 133 1.92 -13.17 3.27
C SER A 133 3.32 -13.30 3.88
N LEU A 134 3.45 -13.20 5.20
CA LEU A 134 4.73 -13.39 5.89
C LEU A 134 5.17 -14.85 5.89
N THR A 135 4.24 -15.79 6.00
CA THR A 135 4.54 -17.22 5.89
C THR A 135 5.11 -17.55 4.51
N GLN A 136 4.49 -17.05 3.46
CA GLN A 136 4.98 -17.22 2.10
C GLN A 136 6.34 -16.52 1.91
N LEU A 137 6.49 -15.27 2.34
CA LEU A 137 7.74 -14.52 2.23
C LEU A 137 8.89 -15.24 2.97
N ARG A 138 8.61 -15.80 4.15
CA ARG A 138 9.60 -16.59 4.90
C ARG A 138 10.04 -17.82 4.11
N ALA A 139 9.10 -18.58 3.58
CA ALA A 139 9.40 -19.78 2.80
C ALA A 139 10.24 -19.49 1.54
N GLU A 140 9.97 -18.35 0.90
CA GLU A 140 10.62 -17.97 -0.35
C GLU A 140 12.00 -17.31 -0.16
N ARG A 141 12.18 -16.55 0.93
CA ARG A 141 13.23 -15.52 1.01
C ARG A 141 14.01 -15.49 2.31
N PHE A 142 13.61 -16.24 3.33
CA PHE A 142 14.34 -16.22 4.59
C PHE A 142 15.60 -17.07 4.50
N ASP A 143 16.73 -16.50 4.89
CA ASP A 143 18.01 -17.16 5.01
C ASP A 143 18.27 -17.54 6.46
N GLU A 144 18.17 -18.81 6.78
CA GLU A 144 18.39 -19.34 8.14
C GLU A 144 19.83 -19.12 8.62
N GLY A 145 20.83 -19.11 7.70
CA GLY A 145 22.23 -18.91 8.05
C GLY A 145 22.55 -17.48 8.50
N PHE A 146 21.89 -16.50 7.93
CA PHE A 146 22.05 -15.10 8.28
C PHE A 146 20.93 -14.56 9.17
N GLY A 147 19.81 -15.27 9.32
CA GLY A 147 18.65 -14.80 10.06
C GLY A 147 17.94 -13.61 9.38
N LEU A 148 18.08 -13.45 8.07
CA LEU A 148 17.60 -12.30 7.30
C LEU A 148 16.81 -12.72 6.08
N TYR A 149 15.98 -11.81 5.56
CA TYR A 149 15.30 -12.01 4.28
C TYR A 149 16.19 -11.55 3.13
N ARG A 150 16.24 -12.35 2.07
CA ARG A 150 16.94 -12.04 0.82
C ARG A 150 16.00 -11.34 -0.15
N GLY A 151 16.55 -10.45 -0.96
CA GLY A 151 15.86 -9.85 -2.09
C GLY A 151 16.36 -8.46 -2.41
N GLY A 152 16.26 -8.10 -3.68
CA GLY A 152 16.42 -6.73 -4.12
C GLY A 152 15.34 -5.88 -3.45
N SER A 153 15.75 -4.83 -2.79
CA SER A 153 14.85 -3.99 -2.05
C SER A 153 15.45 -2.62 -1.83
N PHE A 154 14.88 -1.65 -2.49
CA PHE A 154 15.18 -0.26 -2.22
C PHE A 154 13.91 0.41 -1.73
N PHE A 155 13.93 0.82 -0.49
CA PHE A 155 12.84 1.62 0.08
C PHE A 155 12.62 2.92 -0.71
N ASN A 156 13.65 3.38 -1.37
CA ASN A 156 13.69 4.69 -1.99
C ASN A 156 14.00 4.54 -3.49
N ASP A 157 12.97 4.52 -4.32
CA ASP A 157 13.11 4.57 -5.76
C ASP A 157 13.83 5.85 -6.18
N GLY A 158 14.76 5.75 -7.10
CA GLY A 158 15.37 6.89 -7.78
C GLY A 158 16.66 7.43 -7.17
N ILE A 159 17.23 6.82 -6.11
CA ILE A 159 18.55 7.22 -5.60
C ILE A 159 19.68 6.56 -6.40
N ALA A 160 19.49 5.34 -6.88
CA ALA A 160 20.44 4.68 -7.78
C ALA A 160 19.68 3.72 -8.69
N GLY A 161 20.17 3.54 -9.91
CA GLY A 161 19.65 2.46 -10.75
C GLY A 161 19.77 1.14 -10.01
N TYR A 162 18.75 0.31 -10.13
CA TYR A 162 18.75 -1.01 -9.54
C TYR A 162 19.77 -1.89 -10.27
N PRO A 163 20.85 -2.36 -9.63
CA PRO A 163 21.75 -3.32 -10.26
C PRO A 163 20.97 -4.60 -10.59
N LYS A 164 21.06 -5.07 -11.82
CA LYS A 164 20.29 -6.23 -12.30
C LYS A 164 20.56 -7.50 -11.47
N ASP A 165 21.75 -7.65 -10.96
CA ASP A 165 22.22 -8.75 -10.12
C ASP A 165 21.60 -8.79 -8.72
N LEU A 166 20.94 -7.72 -8.28
CA LEU A 166 20.20 -7.69 -7.01
C LEU A 166 18.75 -8.18 -7.14
N TYR A 167 18.22 -8.34 -8.35
CA TYR A 167 16.85 -8.84 -8.58
C TYR A 167 16.77 -10.35 -8.64
N GLU A 168 17.83 -10.99 -9.08
CA GLU A 168 17.93 -12.44 -9.22
C GLU A 168 19.12 -12.94 -8.38
N PRO A 169 18.87 -13.52 -7.22
CA PRO A 169 19.92 -14.24 -6.49
C PRO A 169 20.23 -15.58 -7.14
#